data_a65a6e2f6161d502c9e42a357a0f8bb0
#
_entry.id   a65a6e2f6161d502c9e42a357a0f8bb0
#
_cell.length_a   1.000
_cell.length_b   1.000
_cell.length_c   1.000
_cell.angle_alpha   90.00
_cell.angle_beta   90.00
_cell.angle_gamma   90.00
#
_symmetry.space_group_name_H-M   'P 1'
#
loop_
_entity.id
_entity.type
_entity.pdbx_description
1 polymer ?
#
loop_
_entity_poly.entity_id
_entity_poly.type
_entity_poly.pdbx_seq_one_letter_code
_entity_poly.pdbx_strand_id
1 'polypeptide(L)'
;VGGLKQELSLAQGVGLLSTSLLGTGVFAVPALAAMLAGDDSLWAWPVLIVLVFPIAIAFAALGRDFPSAAGAAHFVTMAFGPKLGNVTGWLFLSVIPVGLPAALQIAAGFWQATFGWSDTGLLMVQLVTLLVIWLLGTRSAGSSANVQTLIALLVIALVVAIWWQGEIHPSQIPWPKLQDISPPNMFNALAVMFWCFVGLEAFAHLATEFRHPERDFPRALIVGLLVAGAVYWGCTVAVLHFHAYGEQQAAAASLPGIVVQLFGQHALWIACIIGYLACFASVNIYTQSFARMVWSQAQVRPERKLAQLSAGQTPVNALTAVVGSCLVFALLIYWLSLPLDLLIVYANGIFVLIYLLCMLAGIRLLSGRSRVMSVIGSILCCVLLVMIGWKSLYALLMFFLLWMLLSRMRPAAISS
;
A
#
# COMPACT_ATOMS: atom_id res chain seq x y z
N VAL A 1 -9.88 25.58 -15.02
CA VAL A 1 -10.15 24.17 -14.73
C VAL A 1 -9.95 24.02 -13.23
N GLY A 2 -11.02 23.78 -12.46
CA GLY A 2 -10.93 23.60 -11.01
C GLY A 2 -10.07 22.38 -10.69
N GLY A 3 -8.97 22.57 -9.97
CA GLY A 3 -8.12 21.50 -9.45
C GLY A 3 -8.73 20.81 -8.22
N LEU A 4 -8.10 19.72 -7.76
CA LEU A 4 -8.42 19.08 -6.50
C LEU A 4 -8.14 20.04 -5.32
N LYS A 5 -8.89 19.89 -4.24
CA LYS A 5 -8.80 20.79 -3.09
C LYS A 5 -7.52 20.55 -2.30
N GLN A 6 -6.78 21.63 -1.99
CA GLN A 6 -5.51 21.57 -1.26
C GLN A 6 -5.76 21.74 0.25
N GLU A 7 -5.98 20.64 0.95
CA GLU A 7 -6.34 20.65 2.38
C GLU A 7 -5.35 19.90 3.28
N LEU A 8 -4.50 19.02 2.72
CA LEU A 8 -3.64 18.14 3.49
C LEU A 8 -2.49 18.89 4.17
N SER A 9 -2.39 18.74 5.49
CA SER A 9 -1.24 19.16 6.28
C SER A 9 -0.16 18.06 6.33
N LEU A 10 1.05 18.43 6.78
CA LEU A 10 2.15 17.46 7.00
C LEU A 10 1.73 16.30 7.90
N ALA A 11 1.09 16.58 9.06
CA ALA A 11 0.68 15.56 10.00
C ALA A 11 -0.36 14.58 9.40
N GLN A 12 -1.34 15.12 8.67
CA GLN A 12 -2.30 14.30 7.94
C GLN A 12 -1.64 13.45 6.85
N GLY A 13 -0.66 13.99 6.13
CA GLY A 13 0.13 13.25 5.15
C GLY A 13 0.91 12.09 5.78
N VAL A 14 1.58 12.33 6.90
CA VAL A 14 2.27 11.27 7.66
C VAL A 14 1.27 10.19 8.11
N GLY A 15 0.13 10.58 8.65
CA GLY A 15 -0.92 9.65 9.07
C GLY A 15 -1.46 8.82 7.91
N LEU A 16 -1.78 9.46 6.78
CA LEU A 16 -2.25 8.81 5.55
C LEU A 16 -1.24 7.77 5.04
N LEU A 17 0.03 8.15 4.92
CA LEU A 17 1.06 7.22 4.45
C LEU A 17 1.29 6.09 5.46
N SER A 18 1.40 6.41 6.74
CA SER A 18 1.60 5.39 7.77
C SER A 18 0.46 4.36 7.76
N THR A 19 -0.80 4.78 7.67
CA THR A 19 -1.93 3.84 7.57
C THR A 19 -1.96 3.09 6.25
N SER A 20 -1.54 3.71 5.15
CA SER A 20 -1.41 3.03 3.85
C SER A 20 -0.41 1.89 3.91
N LEU A 21 0.75 2.14 4.51
CA LEU A 21 1.82 1.16 4.64
C LEU A 21 1.50 0.10 5.69
N LEU A 22 1.00 0.49 6.89
CA LEU A 22 0.70 -0.43 7.98
C LEU A 22 -0.51 -1.33 7.69
N GLY A 23 -1.49 -0.83 6.96
CA GLY A 23 -2.81 -1.40 6.73
C GLY A 23 -2.90 -2.91 6.75
N THR A 24 -2.69 -3.55 5.62
CA THR A 24 -2.85 -5.00 5.45
C THR A 24 -1.67 -5.82 5.96
N GLY A 25 -0.51 -5.19 6.20
CA GLY A 25 0.73 -5.88 6.54
C GLY A 25 0.99 -6.04 8.04
N VAL A 26 0.62 -5.06 8.88
CA VAL A 26 1.09 -4.95 10.26
C VAL A 26 0.74 -6.15 11.16
N PHE A 27 -0.38 -6.81 10.90
CA PHE A 27 -0.83 -7.95 11.69
C PHE A 27 -0.34 -9.31 11.18
N ALA A 28 0.05 -9.40 9.90
CA ALA A 28 0.41 -10.68 9.26
C ALA A 28 1.90 -10.78 8.94
N VAL A 29 2.50 -9.73 8.39
CA VAL A 29 3.87 -9.81 7.86
C VAL A 29 4.94 -10.00 8.94
N PRO A 30 4.84 -9.42 10.16
CA PRO A 30 5.78 -9.70 11.24
C PRO A 30 5.88 -11.20 11.58
N ALA A 31 4.74 -11.89 11.66
CA ALA A 31 4.71 -13.31 11.93
C ALA A 31 5.25 -14.13 10.75
N LEU A 32 4.93 -13.77 9.52
CA LEU A 32 5.48 -14.42 8.31
C LEU A 32 7.01 -14.24 8.23
N ALA A 33 7.52 -13.06 8.54
CA ALA A 33 8.95 -12.80 8.59
C ALA A 33 9.65 -13.65 9.65
N ALA A 34 9.05 -13.75 10.86
CA ALA A 34 9.55 -14.60 11.92
C ALA A 34 9.51 -16.09 11.55
N MET A 35 8.48 -16.56 10.84
CA MET A 35 8.40 -17.94 10.34
C MET A 35 9.51 -18.26 9.32
N LEU A 36 9.83 -17.32 8.44
CA LEU A 36 10.79 -17.51 7.35
C LEU A 36 12.25 -17.37 7.79
N ALA A 37 12.52 -16.47 8.74
CA ALA A 37 13.88 -16.09 9.12
C ALA A 37 14.15 -16.13 10.63
N GLY A 38 13.18 -16.48 11.47
CA GLY A 38 13.38 -16.48 12.92
C GLY A 38 13.89 -15.11 13.39
N ASP A 39 14.91 -15.13 14.26
CA ASP A 39 15.55 -13.92 14.80
C ASP A 39 16.24 -13.08 13.72
N ASP A 40 16.65 -13.64 12.58
CA ASP A 40 17.21 -12.89 11.46
C ASP A 40 16.25 -11.83 10.93
N SER A 41 14.94 -12.01 11.14
CA SER A 41 13.90 -11.04 10.77
C SER A 41 14.09 -9.68 11.46
N LEU A 42 14.77 -9.63 12.61
CA LEU A 42 15.13 -8.37 13.30
C LEU A 42 16.05 -7.50 12.43
N TRP A 43 17.01 -8.12 11.73
CA TRP A 43 17.88 -7.42 10.80
C TRP A 43 17.23 -7.16 9.44
N ALA A 44 16.27 -7.99 9.05
CA ALA A 44 15.57 -7.82 7.78
C ALA A 44 14.83 -6.47 7.70
N TRP A 45 14.24 -5.96 8.79
CA TRP A 45 13.55 -4.66 8.79
C TRP A 45 14.48 -3.47 8.53
N PRO A 46 15.59 -3.26 9.28
CA PRO A 46 16.55 -2.20 8.96
C PRO A 46 17.09 -2.31 7.54
N VAL A 47 17.43 -3.51 7.09
CA VAL A 47 17.88 -3.75 5.71
C VAL A 47 16.81 -3.33 4.71
N LEU A 48 15.57 -3.73 4.91
CA LEU A 48 14.47 -3.39 4.00
C LEU A 48 14.21 -1.88 3.97
N ILE A 49 14.24 -1.20 5.12
CA ILE A 49 14.08 0.26 5.19
C ILE A 49 15.19 0.93 4.37
N VAL A 50 16.44 0.51 4.54
CA VAL A 50 17.58 1.03 3.77
C VAL A 50 17.41 0.76 2.27
N LEU A 51 16.90 -0.41 1.90
CA LEU A 51 16.64 -0.76 0.49
C LEU A 51 15.49 0.03 -0.12
N VAL A 52 14.41 0.29 0.62
CA VAL A 52 13.26 1.06 0.13
C VAL A 52 13.50 2.57 0.16
N PHE A 53 14.43 3.03 1.00
CA PHE A 53 14.72 4.46 1.16
C PHE A 53 15.09 5.19 -0.14
N PRO A 54 15.93 4.64 -1.05
CA PRO A 54 16.19 5.23 -2.36
C PRO A 54 14.93 5.41 -3.21
N ILE A 55 14.02 4.43 -3.18
CA ILE A 55 12.75 4.48 -3.90
C ILE A 55 11.89 5.62 -3.31
N ALA A 56 11.80 5.70 -1.98
CA ALA A 56 11.04 6.74 -1.30
C ALA A 56 11.58 8.15 -1.60
N ILE A 57 12.91 8.35 -1.59
CA ILE A 57 13.53 9.63 -1.96
C ILE A 57 13.21 10.01 -3.40
N ALA A 58 13.26 9.04 -4.33
CA ALA A 58 12.93 9.28 -5.73
C ALA A 58 11.45 9.67 -5.89
N PHE A 59 10.51 8.96 -5.25
CA PHE A 59 9.09 9.33 -5.23
C PHE A 59 8.85 10.70 -4.58
N ALA A 60 9.56 11.01 -3.49
CA ALA A 60 9.48 12.30 -2.83
C ALA A 60 9.92 13.45 -3.76
N ALA A 61 11.01 13.27 -4.48
CA ALA A 61 11.52 14.24 -5.43
C ALA A 61 10.61 14.38 -6.65
N LEU A 62 10.14 13.25 -7.22
CA LEU A 62 9.21 13.25 -8.34
C LEU A 62 7.88 13.93 -7.98
N GLY A 63 7.30 13.62 -6.82
CA GLY A 63 6.04 14.21 -6.38
C GLY A 63 6.17 15.70 -6.01
N ARG A 64 7.37 16.13 -5.55
CA ARG A 64 7.66 17.54 -5.31
C ARG A 64 7.78 18.33 -6.61
N ASP A 65 8.55 17.81 -7.58
CA ASP A 65 8.90 18.55 -8.79
C ASP A 65 7.82 18.40 -9.88
N PHE A 66 7.02 17.34 -9.84
CA PHE A 66 5.98 17.00 -10.82
C PHE A 66 4.67 16.57 -10.13
N PRO A 67 4.06 17.39 -9.25
CA PRO A 67 2.85 17.01 -8.55
C PRO A 67 1.66 16.85 -9.52
N SER A 68 0.96 15.71 -9.42
CA SER A 68 -0.20 15.43 -10.28
C SER A 68 -1.13 14.38 -9.66
N ALA A 69 -2.43 14.54 -9.88
CA ALA A 69 -3.43 13.52 -9.52
C ALA A 69 -3.25 12.20 -10.30
N ALA A 70 -2.50 12.22 -11.42
CA ALA A 70 -2.11 11.03 -12.16
C ALA A 70 -0.92 10.28 -11.51
N GLY A 71 -0.30 10.86 -10.47
CA GLY A 71 0.75 10.21 -9.68
C GLY A 71 1.85 9.58 -10.52
N ALA A 72 2.10 8.28 -10.31
CA ALA A 72 3.12 7.51 -11.02
C ALA A 72 3.05 7.62 -12.55
N ALA A 73 1.84 7.63 -13.13
CA ALA A 73 1.66 7.74 -14.58
C ALA A 73 2.12 9.09 -15.12
N HIS A 74 1.96 10.17 -14.34
CA HIS A 74 2.45 11.49 -14.73
C HIS A 74 3.97 11.54 -14.79
N PHE A 75 4.69 10.96 -13.82
CA PHE A 75 6.15 10.90 -13.82
C PHE A 75 6.67 10.20 -15.08
N VAL A 76 6.03 9.08 -15.44
CA VAL A 76 6.38 8.32 -16.64
C VAL A 76 6.04 9.11 -17.92
N THR A 77 4.92 9.83 -17.92
CA THR A 77 4.54 10.72 -19.05
C THR A 77 5.59 11.80 -19.30
N MET A 78 6.03 12.47 -18.25
CA MET A 78 7.02 13.53 -18.32
C MET A 78 8.39 13.02 -18.81
N ALA A 79 8.76 11.79 -18.42
CA ALA A 79 10.03 11.19 -18.81
C ALA A 79 10.04 10.59 -20.22
N PHE A 80 8.97 9.88 -20.61
CA PHE A 80 8.95 8.99 -21.76
C PHE A 80 7.79 9.26 -22.74
N GLY A 81 6.99 10.27 -22.43
CA GLY A 81 5.86 10.68 -23.27
C GLY A 81 4.53 10.00 -22.89
N PRO A 82 3.42 10.51 -23.47
CA PRO A 82 2.06 10.19 -23.06
C PRO A 82 1.67 8.72 -23.24
N LYS A 83 2.28 8.04 -24.23
CA LYS A 83 1.98 6.63 -24.51
C LYS A 83 2.35 5.74 -23.33
N LEU A 84 3.60 5.82 -22.84
CA LEU A 84 4.07 5.00 -21.71
C LEU A 84 3.39 5.44 -20.42
N GLY A 85 3.15 6.73 -20.23
CA GLY A 85 2.38 7.24 -19.08
C GLY A 85 0.97 6.66 -19.02
N ASN A 86 0.25 6.63 -20.14
CA ASN A 86 -1.08 6.02 -20.20
C ASN A 86 -1.04 4.51 -19.90
N VAL A 87 -0.04 3.79 -20.43
CA VAL A 87 0.17 2.37 -20.09
C VAL A 87 0.39 2.19 -18.60
N THR A 88 1.22 3.05 -17.97
CA THR A 88 1.47 3.02 -16.53
C THR A 88 0.19 3.27 -15.72
N GLY A 89 -0.64 4.24 -16.15
CA GLY A 89 -1.93 4.52 -15.52
C GLY A 89 -2.89 3.33 -15.58
N TRP A 90 -3.03 2.70 -16.74
CA TRP A 90 -3.85 1.50 -16.90
C TRP A 90 -3.27 0.28 -16.16
N LEU A 91 -1.93 0.18 -16.09
CA LEU A 91 -1.26 -0.85 -15.30
C LEU A 91 -1.58 -0.68 -13.81
N PHE A 92 -1.59 0.55 -13.29
CA PHE A 92 -2.02 0.83 -11.92
C PHE A 92 -3.50 0.44 -11.69
N LEU A 93 -4.39 0.77 -12.63
CA LEU A 93 -5.80 0.37 -12.55
C LEU A 93 -6.00 -1.15 -12.65
N SER A 94 -5.07 -1.88 -13.27
CA SER A 94 -5.15 -3.36 -13.34
C SER A 94 -4.88 -4.06 -12.01
N VAL A 95 -4.54 -3.33 -10.96
CA VAL A 95 -4.51 -3.84 -9.57
C VAL A 95 -5.93 -4.01 -9.00
N ILE A 96 -6.93 -3.26 -9.47
CA ILE A 96 -8.31 -3.29 -8.94
C ILE A 96 -8.88 -4.72 -8.88
N PRO A 97 -8.73 -5.58 -9.90
CA PRO A 97 -9.27 -6.94 -9.88
C PRO A 97 -8.65 -7.87 -8.83
N VAL A 98 -7.41 -7.64 -8.44
CA VAL A 98 -6.64 -8.56 -7.58
C VAL A 98 -6.29 -7.94 -6.23
N GLY A 99 -5.77 -6.73 -6.19
CA GLY A 99 -5.24 -6.10 -4.98
C GLY A 99 -6.31 -5.61 -4.02
N LEU A 100 -7.36 -4.92 -4.50
CA LEU A 100 -8.43 -4.43 -3.63
C LEU A 100 -9.23 -5.58 -2.98
N PRO A 101 -9.70 -6.61 -3.72
CA PRO A 101 -10.37 -7.74 -3.11
C PRO A 101 -9.48 -8.51 -2.13
N ALA A 102 -8.18 -8.68 -2.44
CA ALA A 102 -7.24 -9.30 -1.50
C ALA A 102 -7.16 -8.53 -0.18
N ALA A 103 -7.02 -7.21 -0.25
CA ALA A 103 -6.97 -6.35 0.93
C ALA A 103 -8.30 -6.38 1.73
N LEU A 104 -9.44 -6.46 1.05
CA LEU A 104 -10.76 -6.62 1.68
C LEU A 104 -10.92 -7.99 2.36
N GLN A 105 -10.39 -9.07 1.76
CA GLN A 105 -10.39 -10.40 2.38
C GLN A 105 -9.56 -10.40 3.67
N ILE A 106 -8.38 -9.77 3.67
CA ILE A 106 -7.55 -9.63 4.87
C ILE A 106 -8.31 -8.86 5.95
N ALA A 107 -8.95 -7.74 5.60
CA ALA A 107 -9.76 -6.95 6.52
C ALA A 107 -10.93 -7.77 7.12
N ALA A 108 -11.64 -8.54 6.28
CA ALA A 108 -12.73 -9.38 6.72
C ALA A 108 -12.26 -10.52 7.64
N GLY A 109 -11.04 -11.03 7.45
CA GLY A 109 -10.46 -12.11 8.26
C GLY A 109 -10.41 -11.82 9.75
N PHE A 110 -10.30 -10.54 10.17
CA PHE A 110 -10.37 -10.17 11.60
C PHE A 110 -11.73 -10.50 12.22
N TRP A 111 -12.80 -10.37 11.45
CA TRP A 111 -14.16 -10.69 11.91
C TRP A 111 -14.38 -12.20 11.95
N GLN A 112 -13.77 -12.96 11.04
CA GLN A 112 -13.78 -14.41 11.09
C GLN A 112 -13.08 -14.93 12.37
N ALA A 113 -11.90 -14.40 12.67
CA ALA A 113 -11.14 -14.78 13.87
C ALA A 113 -11.92 -14.49 15.15
N THR A 114 -12.75 -13.44 15.15
CA THR A 114 -13.52 -13.01 16.35
C THR A 114 -14.85 -13.73 16.49
N PHE A 115 -15.58 -13.96 15.39
CA PHE A 115 -16.96 -14.46 15.43
C PHE A 115 -17.16 -15.85 14.81
N GLY A 116 -16.15 -16.39 14.11
CA GLY A 116 -16.28 -17.64 13.40
C GLY A 116 -17.26 -17.57 12.22
N TRP A 117 -17.41 -16.39 11.59
CA TRP A 117 -18.36 -16.22 10.48
C TRP A 117 -17.96 -17.04 9.27
N SER A 118 -18.98 -17.49 8.53
CA SER A 118 -18.81 -18.20 7.26
C SER A 118 -18.27 -17.30 6.16
N ASP A 119 -17.83 -17.88 5.04
CA ASP A 119 -17.35 -17.14 3.87
C ASP A 119 -18.38 -16.13 3.35
N THR A 120 -19.68 -16.45 3.43
CA THR A 120 -20.75 -15.50 3.09
C THR A 120 -20.79 -14.31 4.05
N GLY A 121 -20.57 -14.53 5.35
CA GLY A 121 -20.43 -13.45 6.34
C GLY A 121 -19.23 -12.55 6.04
N LEU A 122 -18.11 -13.14 5.65
CA LEU A 122 -16.92 -12.39 5.23
C LEU A 122 -17.16 -11.56 3.97
N LEU A 123 -17.90 -12.12 2.99
CA LEU A 123 -18.31 -11.36 1.81
C LEU A 123 -19.17 -10.14 2.21
N MET A 124 -20.12 -10.32 3.13
CA MET A 124 -20.94 -9.20 3.62
C MET A 124 -20.10 -8.10 4.27
N VAL A 125 -19.08 -8.45 5.06
CA VAL A 125 -18.13 -7.46 5.61
C VAL A 125 -17.43 -6.70 4.49
N GLN A 126 -16.96 -7.38 3.44
CA GLN A 126 -16.31 -6.74 2.30
C GLN A 126 -17.24 -5.75 1.60
N LEU A 127 -18.50 -6.14 1.37
CA LEU A 127 -19.50 -5.29 0.71
C LEU A 127 -19.84 -4.06 1.57
N VAL A 128 -20.03 -4.23 2.88
CA VAL A 128 -20.26 -3.11 3.81
C VAL A 128 -19.05 -2.19 3.85
N THR A 129 -17.83 -2.75 3.88
CA THR A 129 -16.58 -1.98 3.82
C THR A 129 -16.52 -1.11 2.56
N LEU A 130 -16.81 -1.68 1.39
CA LEU A 130 -16.88 -0.94 0.12
C LEU A 130 -17.91 0.19 0.13
N LEU A 131 -19.10 -0.06 0.70
CA LEU A 131 -20.13 0.95 0.85
C LEU A 131 -19.66 2.10 1.74
N VAL A 132 -19.04 1.81 2.87
CA VAL A 132 -18.51 2.84 3.78
C VAL A 132 -17.39 3.63 3.11
N ILE A 133 -16.47 2.98 2.38
CA ILE A 133 -15.42 3.65 1.61
C ILE A 133 -16.03 4.59 0.56
N TRP A 134 -17.05 4.14 -0.15
CA TRP A 134 -17.76 4.96 -1.13
C TRP A 134 -18.38 6.19 -0.48
N LEU A 135 -19.12 6.02 0.64
CA LEU A 135 -19.73 7.13 1.38
C LEU A 135 -18.70 8.14 1.89
N LEU A 136 -17.57 7.66 2.43
CA LEU A 136 -16.49 8.53 2.89
C LEU A 136 -15.80 9.25 1.73
N GLY A 137 -15.58 8.55 0.64
CA GLY A 137 -14.91 9.08 -0.54
C GLY A 137 -15.69 10.12 -1.32
N THR A 138 -17.01 10.25 -1.07
CA THR A 138 -17.82 11.38 -1.61
C THR A 138 -17.54 12.70 -0.88
N ARG A 139 -16.85 12.65 0.27
CA ARG A 139 -16.45 13.81 1.09
C ARG A 139 -15.06 14.31 0.70
N SER A 140 -14.64 15.46 1.27
CA SER A 140 -13.30 15.99 1.01
C SER A 140 -12.17 15.09 1.56
N ALA A 141 -11.00 15.13 0.91
CA ALA A 141 -9.82 14.36 1.32
C ALA A 141 -9.35 14.65 2.76
N GLY A 142 -9.46 15.90 3.21
CA GLY A 142 -9.09 16.31 4.57
C GLY A 142 -9.87 15.59 5.67
N SER A 143 -11.16 15.34 5.45
CA SER A 143 -12.00 14.57 6.40
C SER A 143 -11.56 13.11 6.52
N SER A 144 -11.18 12.49 5.39
CA SER A 144 -10.65 11.13 5.37
C SER A 144 -9.27 11.03 6.06
N ALA A 145 -8.41 12.04 5.86
CA ALA A 145 -7.07 12.07 6.41
C ALA A 145 -7.03 12.10 7.95
N ASN A 146 -7.96 12.81 8.60
CA ASN A 146 -8.05 12.84 10.06
C ASN A 146 -8.39 11.46 10.63
N VAL A 147 -9.35 10.77 10.02
CA VAL A 147 -9.71 9.39 10.43
C VAL A 147 -8.52 8.45 10.26
N GLN A 148 -7.80 8.53 9.16
CA GLN A 148 -6.64 7.68 8.91
C GLN A 148 -5.48 8.00 9.86
N THR A 149 -5.25 9.27 10.18
CA THR A 149 -4.25 9.66 11.19
C THR A 149 -4.61 9.08 12.58
N LEU A 150 -5.88 9.11 12.95
CA LEU A 150 -6.34 8.48 14.21
C LEU A 150 -6.08 6.96 14.19
N ILE A 151 -6.34 6.29 13.08
CA ILE A 151 -6.08 4.85 12.94
C ILE A 151 -4.58 4.55 13.07
N ALA A 152 -3.70 5.35 12.44
CA ALA A 152 -2.25 5.20 12.61
C ALA A 152 -1.84 5.30 14.08
N LEU A 153 -2.38 6.30 14.79
CA LEU A 153 -2.11 6.49 16.22
C LEU A 153 -2.61 5.30 17.07
N LEU A 154 -3.77 4.73 16.73
CA LEU A 154 -4.30 3.54 17.43
C LEU A 154 -3.40 2.32 17.21
N VAL A 155 -2.89 2.10 16.01
CA VAL A 155 -1.93 1.01 15.73
C VAL A 155 -0.64 1.22 16.51
N ILE A 156 -0.09 2.43 16.51
CA ILE A 156 1.12 2.77 17.30
C ILE A 156 0.86 2.54 18.78
N ALA A 157 -0.27 3.03 19.30
CA ALA A 157 -0.64 2.86 20.71
C ALA A 157 -0.78 1.38 21.10
N LEU A 158 -1.34 0.55 20.21
CA LEU A 158 -1.43 -0.90 20.42
C LEU A 158 -0.05 -1.54 20.56
N VAL A 159 0.88 -1.20 19.66
CA VAL A 159 2.26 -1.73 19.71
C VAL A 159 2.97 -1.28 20.97
N VAL A 160 2.84 -0.01 21.34
CA VAL A 160 3.41 0.53 22.60
C VAL A 160 2.80 -0.18 23.82
N ALA A 161 1.49 -0.43 23.83
CA ALA A 161 0.81 -1.16 24.91
C ALA A 161 1.32 -2.61 25.02
N ILE A 162 1.52 -3.31 23.90
CA ILE A 162 2.11 -4.66 23.88
C ILE A 162 3.52 -4.64 24.47
N TRP A 163 4.36 -3.68 24.10
CA TRP A 163 5.72 -3.56 24.62
C TRP A 163 5.71 -3.25 26.14
N TRP A 164 4.85 -2.34 26.55
CA TRP A 164 4.73 -1.94 27.95
C TRP A 164 4.24 -3.09 28.84
N GLN A 165 3.11 -3.69 28.49
CA GLN A 165 2.51 -4.78 29.29
C GLN A 165 3.30 -6.08 29.17
N GLY A 166 3.97 -6.29 28.02
CA GLY A 166 4.83 -7.45 27.79
C GLY A 166 6.21 -7.33 28.42
N GLU A 167 6.50 -6.21 29.10
CA GLU A 167 7.81 -5.94 29.72
C GLU A 167 8.98 -6.19 28.77
N ILE A 168 8.80 -5.85 27.46
CA ILE A 168 9.81 -6.07 26.44
C ILE A 168 10.95 -5.05 26.61
N HIS A 169 12.08 -5.49 27.13
CA HIS A 169 13.24 -4.65 27.30
C HIS A 169 14.25 -4.79 26.15
N PRO A 170 14.90 -3.68 25.71
CA PRO A 170 15.91 -3.73 24.62
C PRO A 170 17.03 -4.75 24.88
N SER A 171 17.38 -5.02 26.12
CA SER A 171 18.41 -6.00 26.51
C SER A 171 17.98 -7.46 26.29
N GLN A 172 16.70 -7.72 26.10
CA GLN A 172 16.12 -9.06 25.90
C GLN A 172 15.89 -9.38 24.43
N ILE A 173 16.13 -8.41 23.53
CA ILE A 173 15.93 -8.62 22.09
C ILE A 173 17.03 -9.55 21.59
N PRO A 174 16.69 -10.70 21.00
CA PRO A 174 17.65 -11.73 20.57
C PRO A 174 18.31 -11.33 19.24
N TRP A 175 19.11 -10.24 19.24
CA TRP A 175 19.83 -9.85 18.03
C TRP A 175 20.81 -10.94 17.59
N PRO A 176 20.61 -11.58 16.44
CA PRO A 176 21.57 -12.53 15.92
C PRO A 176 22.88 -11.81 15.56
N LYS A 177 24.01 -12.46 15.77
CA LYS A 177 25.30 -11.94 15.30
C LYS A 177 25.30 -11.94 13.77
N LEU A 178 25.89 -10.92 13.16
CA LEU A 178 25.92 -10.78 11.70
C LEU A 178 26.51 -12.00 10.97
N GLN A 179 27.43 -12.70 11.61
CA GLN A 179 28.05 -13.93 11.07
C GLN A 179 27.11 -15.15 11.08
N ASP A 180 26.06 -15.14 11.92
CA ASP A 180 25.15 -16.26 12.11
C ASP A 180 23.87 -16.11 11.23
N ILE A 181 23.74 -14.96 10.55
CA ILE A 181 22.59 -14.66 9.68
C ILE A 181 22.59 -15.63 8.48
N SER A 182 21.44 -16.25 8.21
CA SER A 182 21.21 -17.06 7.02
C SER A 182 20.76 -16.21 5.83
N PRO A 183 21.62 -15.95 4.82
CA PRO A 183 21.23 -15.14 3.67
C PRO A 183 19.98 -15.65 2.94
N PRO A 184 19.79 -16.97 2.69
CA PRO A 184 18.57 -17.46 2.04
C PRO A 184 17.29 -17.14 2.81
N ASN A 185 17.30 -17.32 4.15
CA ASN A 185 16.15 -17.05 5.00
C ASN A 185 15.84 -15.55 5.02
N MET A 186 16.89 -14.72 5.14
CA MET A 186 16.74 -13.27 5.09
C MET A 186 16.16 -12.79 3.75
N PHE A 187 16.61 -13.33 2.61
CA PHE A 187 16.07 -12.98 1.30
C PHE A 187 14.58 -13.38 1.16
N ASN A 188 14.20 -14.55 1.64
CA ASN A 188 12.83 -15.01 1.65
C ASN A 188 11.93 -14.08 2.50
N ALA A 189 12.42 -13.69 3.69
CA ALA A 189 11.72 -12.75 4.55
C ALA A 189 11.58 -11.36 3.87
N LEU A 190 12.67 -10.82 3.32
CA LEU A 190 12.66 -9.52 2.61
C LEU A 190 11.67 -9.50 1.44
N ALA A 191 11.55 -10.60 0.69
CA ALA A 191 10.61 -10.70 -0.43
C ALA A 191 9.14 -10.57 0.02
N VAL A 192 8.77 -11.15 1.16
CA VAL A 192 7.43 -11.03 1.76
C VAL A 192 7.26 -9.65 2.40
N MET A 193 8.26 -9.19 3.15
CA MET A 193 8.23 -7.94 3.88
C MET A 193 8.13 -6.71 2.96
N PHE A 194 8.57 -6.81 1.70
CA PHE A 194 8.45 -5.72 0.72
C PHE A 194 6.99 -5.29 0.52
N TRP A 195 6.02 -6.20 0.66
CA TRP A 195 4.59 -5.87 0.65
C TRP A 195 4.24 -4.71 1.59
N CYS A 196 4.93 -4.59 2.72
CA CYS A 196 4.70 -3.55 3.72
C CYS A 196 5.03 -2.13 3.26
N PHE A 197 5.79 -1.99 2.17
CA PHE A 197 6.17 -0.71 1.59
C PHE A 197 5.52 -0.44 0.22
N VAL A 198 4.58 -1.29 -0.19
CA VAL A 198 3.64 -1.01 -1.27
C VAL A 198 2.65 0.03 -0.76
N GLY A 199 2.52 1.17 -1.47
CA GLY A 199 1.70 2.30 -1.04
C GLY A 199 2.27 3.67 -1.41
N LEU A 200 3.56 3.75 -1.70
CA LEU A 200 4.24 4.99 -2.10
C LEU A 200 3.64 5.55 -3.40
N GLU A 201 3.28 4.68 -4.34
CA GLU A 201 2.65 5.04 -5.61
C GLU A 201 1.23 5.56 -5.40
N ALA A 202 0.47 4.96 -4.47
CA ALA A 202 -0.87 5.42 -4.13
C ALA A 202 -0.83 6.81 -3.47
N PHE A 203 0.18 7.03 -2.61
CA PHE A 203 0.40 8.32 -1.95
C PHE A 203 0.81 9.42 -2.94
N ALA A 204 1.52 9.07 -4.02
CA ALA A 204 1.92 10.02 -5.05
C ALA A 204 0.73 10.73 -5.73
N HIS A 205 -0.45 10.08 -5.80
CA HIS A 205 -1.67 10.68 -6.34
C HIS A 205 -2.24 11.79 -5.45
N LEU A 206 -1.82 11.88 -4.19
CA LEU A 206 -2.25 12.90 -3.24
C LEU A 206 -1.32 14.13 -3.22
N ALA A 207 -0.23 14.12 -3.97
CA ALA A 207 0.78 15.18 -3.94
C ALA A 207 0.16 16.60 -4.16
N THR A 208 -0.81 16.70 -5.08
CA THR A 208 -1.51 17.98 -5.40
C THR A 208 -2.50 18.44 -4.33
N GLU A 209 -2.86 17.58 -3.37
CA GLU A 209 -3.83 17.89 -2.32
C GLU A 209 -3.16 18.44 -1.05
N PHE A 210 -1.83 18.48 -0.98
CA PHE A 210 -1.10 19.11 0.10
C PHE A 210 -1.20 20.64 0.01
N ARG A 211 -1.26 21.31 1.16
CA ARG A 211 -1.24 22.79 1.26
C ARG A 211 0.07 23.37 0.73
N HIS A 212 1.18 22.69 1.00
CA HIS A 212 2.53 23.03 0.54
C HIS A 212 3.19 21.78 -0.07
N PRO A 213 2.83 21.40 -1.33
CA PRO A 213 3.29 20.15 -1.95
C PRO A 213 4.82 20.01 -1.98
N GLU A 214 5.53 21.09 -2.30
CA GLU A 214 6.98 21.12 -2.44
C GLU A 214 7.73 20.76 -1.14
N ARG A 215 7.13 21.08 0.01
CA ARG A 215 7.75 20.92 1.33
C ARG A 215 7.16 19.74 2.10
N ASP A 216 5.82 19.66 2.17
CA ASP A 216 5.12 18.77 3.10
C ASP A 216 4.96 17.36 2.53
N PHE A 217 4.78 17.22 1.21
CA PHE A 217 4.71 15.90 0.58
C PHE A 217 5.99 15.06 0.76
N PRO A 218 7.22 15.57 0.43
CA PRO A 218 8.44 14.82 0.63
C PRO A 218 8.69 14.45 2.11
N ARG A 219 8.39 15.36 3.02
CA ARG A 219 8.54 15.12 4.46
C ARG A 219 7.57 14.08 4.97
N ALA A 220 6.29 14.16 4.56
CA ALA A 220 5.28 13.19 4.92
C ALA A 220 5.68 11.78 4.44
N LEU A 221 6.24 11.67 3.24
CA LEU A 221 6.66 10.39 2.66
C LEU A 221 7.81 9.76 3.47
N ILE A 222 8.86 10.53 3.78
CA ILE A 222 10.00 10.02 4.54
C ILE A 222 9.61 9.69 5.99
N VAL A 223 8.90 10.61 6.67
CA VAL A 223 8.49 10.39 8.07
C VAL A 223 7.51 9.21 8.16
N GLY A 224 6.53 9.12 7.27
CA GLY A 224 5.57 8.00 7.25
C GLY A 224 6.24 6.65 7.00
N LEU A 225 7.25 6.59 6.10
CA LEU A 225 8.05 5.40 5.87
C LEU A 225 8.79 4.95 7.14
N LEU A 226 9.45 5.89 7.84
CA LEU A 226 10.20 5.59 9.06
C LEU A 226 9.28 5.16 10.21
N VAL A 227 8.13 5.82 10.36
CA VAL A 227 7.11 5.44 11.35
C VAL A 227 6.60 4.02 11.08
N ALA A 228 6.21 3.72 9.83
CA ALA A 228 5.75 2.40 9.46
C ALA A 228 6.84 1.33 9.71
N GLY A 229 8.07 1.59 9.31
CA GLY A 229 9.20 0.69 9.53
C GLY A 229 9.46 0.40 11.01
N ALA A 230 9.40 1.43 11.87
CA ALA A 230 9.55 1.29 13.32
C ALA A 230 8.42 0.44 13.94
N VAL A 231 7.17 0.67 13.50
CA VAL A 231 6.01 -0.11 13.96
C VAL A 231 6.14 -1.58 13.55
N TYR A 232 6.51 -1.85 12.30
CA TYR A 232 6.73 -3.22 11.82
C TYR A 232 7.83 -3.94 12.59
N TRP A 233 8.96 -3.27 12.80
CA TRP A 233 10.05 -3.81 13.60
C TRP A 233 9.59 -4.11 15.04
N GLY A 234 8.87 -3.18 15.67
CA GLY A 234 8.32 -3.35 17.01
C GLY A 234 7.34 -4.53 17.10
N CYS A 235 6.49 -4.72 16.10
CA CYS A 235 5.61 -5.89 16.01
C CYS A 235 6.41 -7.20 15.88
N THR A 236 7.47 -7.21 15.05
CA THR A 236 8.31 -8.41 14.88
C THR A 236 9.02 -8.78 16.19
N VAL A 237 9.56 -7.79 16.93
CA VAL A 237 10.13 -8.03 18.25
C VAL A 237 9.09 -8.68 19.19
N ALA A 238 7.86 -8.16 19.22
CA ALA A 238 6.80 -8.72 20.05
C ALA A 238 6.46 -10.17 19.62
N VAL A 239 6.33 -10.41 18.32
CA VAL A 239 6.04 -11.74 17.77
C VAL A 239 7.14 -12.74 18.14
N LEU A 240 8.40 -12.37 18.05
CA LEU A 240 9.54 -13.22 18.44
C LEU A 240 9.57 -13.43 19.95
N HIS A 241 9.39 -12.39 20.74
CA HIS A 241 9.41 -12.45 22.20
C HIS A 241 8.34 -13.40 22.77
N PHE A 242 7.12 -13.36 22.22
CA PHE A 242 6.01 -14.21 22.64
C PHE A 242 5.92 -15.54 21.85
N HIS A 243 6.85 -15.82 20.95
CA HIS A 243 6.83 -16.99 20.05
C HIS A 243 5.47 -17.13 19.34
N ALA A 244 4.86 -16.00 18.95
CA ALA A 244 3.54 -15.93 18.36
C ALA A 244 3.60 -16.15 16.83
N TYR A 245 4.30 -17.20 16.39
CA TYR A 245 4.45 -17.58 14.99
C TYR A 245 4.61 -19.11 14.86
N GLY A 246 4.30 -19.66 13.70
CA GLY A 246 4.40 -21.11 13.44
C GLY A 246 3.26 -21.62 12.55
N GLU A 247 3.35 -22.87 12.11
CA GLU A 247 2.39 -23.48 11.16
C GLU A 247 0.96 -23.58 11.71
N GLN A 248 0.78 -23.65 13.03
CA GLN A 248 -0.52 -23.81 13.67
C GLN A 248 -1.24 -22.48 13.91
N GLN A 249 -0.57 -21.34 13.79
CA GLN A 249 -1.19 -20.04 13.96
C GLN A 249 -1.31 -19.33 12.61
N ALA A 250 -2.53 -18.97 12.22
CA ALA A 250 -2.70 -18.09 11.09
C ALA A 250 -1.93 -16.78 11.37
N ALA A 251 -1.07 -16.35 10.44
CA ALA A 251 -0.21 -15.18 10.62
C ALA A 251 -0.99 -13.92 11.03
N ALA A 252 -2.22 -13.74 10.54
CA ALA A 252 -3.10 -12.63 10.92
C ALA A 252 -3.61 -12.71 12.38
N ALA A 253 -3.56 -13.88 13.03
CA ALA A 253 -3.98 -14.08 14.41
C ALA A 253 -2.84 -13.86 15.43
N SER A 254 -1.60 -13.66 14.98
CA SER A 254 -0.40 -13.55 15.81
C SER A 254 -0.48 -12.39 16.81
N LEU A 255 -0.63 -11.14 16.33
CA LEU A 255 -0.76 -9.98 17.21
C LEU A 255 -2.05 -9.99 18.05
N PRO A 256 -3.24 -10.33 17.50
CA PRO A 256 -4.43 -10.55 18.35
C PRO A 256 -4.21 -11.59 19.44
N GLY A 257 -3.50 -12.68 19.19
CA GLY A 257 -3.13 -13.70 20.18
C GLY A 257 -2.26 -13.14 21.31
N ILE A 258 -1.24 -12.34 21.00
CA ILE A 258 -0.43 -11.63 21.99
C ILE A 258 -1.29 -10.72 22.86
N VAL A 259 -2.22 -9.98 22.25
CA VAL A 259 -3.14 -9.09 22.99
C VAL A 259 -4.02 -9.87 23.97
N VAL A 260 -4.52 -11.04 23.56
CA VAL A 260 -5.28 -11.92 24.45
C VAL A 260 -4.43 -12.42 25.61
N GLN A 261 -3.19 -12.82 25.35
CA GLN A 261 -2.25 -13.29 26.37
C GLN A 261 -1.93 -12.21 27.40
N LEU A 262 -1.78 -10.94 26.96
CA LEU A 262 -1.39 -9.83 27.85
C LEU A 262 -2.56 -9.17 28.55
N PHE A 263 -3.71 -9.02 27.89
CA PHE A 263 -4.84 -8.21 28.36
C PHE A 263 -6.13 -9.02 28.58
N GLY A 264 -6.08 -10.34 28.32
CA GLY A 264 -7.23 -11.24 28.44
C GLY A 264 -8.15 -11.27 27.23
N GLN A 265 -9.10 -12.21 27.23
CA GLN A 265 -9.98 -12.51 26.08
C GLN A 265 -10.81 -11.31 25.61
N HIS A 266 -11.21 -10.42 26.52
CA HIS A 266 -11.98 -9.23 26.15
C HIS A 266 -11.19 -8.24 25.26
N ALA A 267 -9.86 -8.26 25.34
CA ALA A 267 -9.02 -7.39 24.54
C ALA A 267 -8.89 -7.85 23.06
N LEU A 268 -9.30 -9.09 22.74
CA LEU A 268 -9.35 -9.58 21.36
C LEU A 268 -10.14 -8.63 20.45
N TRP A 269 -11.28 -8.13 20.92
CA TRP A 269 -12.12 -7.20 20.19
C TRP A 269 -11.38 -5.92 19.82
N ILE A 270 -10.60 -5.38 20.73
CA ILE A 270 -9.83 -4.15 20.52
C ILE A 270 -8.80 -4.40 19.43
N ALA A 271 -8.04 -5.49 19.50
CA ALA A 271 -7.04 -5.83 18.50
C ALA A 271 -7.66 -6.05 17.11
N CYS A 272 -8.78 -6.77 17.03
CA CYS A 272 -9.48 -7.04 15.78
C CYS A 272 -10.08 -5.77 15.17
N ILE A 273 -10.65 -4.87 15.99
CA ILE A 273 -11.17 -3.59 15.51
C ILE A 273 -10.02 -2.72 14.98
N ILE A 274 -8.90 -2.62 15.70
CA ILE A 274 -7.73 -1.83 15.24
C ILE A 274 -7.17 -2.44 13.95
N GLY A 275 -7.04 -3.76 13.87
CA GLY A 275 -6.58 -4.46 12.66
C GLY A 275 -7.49 -4.24 11.46
N TYR A 276 -8.79 -4.37 11.65
CA TYR A 276 -9.78 -4.08 10.62
C TYR A 276 -9.70 -2.61 10.16
N LEU A 277 -9.62 -1.66 11.10
CA LEU A 277 -9.52 -0.24 10.77
C LEU A 277 -8.24 0.11 10.02
N ALA A 278 -7.11 -0.54 10.36
CA ALA A 278 -5.86 -0.37 9.63
C ALA A 278 -5.97 -0.85 8.18
N CYS A 279 -6.53 -2.05 7.96
CA CYS A 279 -6.82 -2.55 6.62
C CYS A 279 -7.81 -1.66 5.86
N PHE A 280 -8.89 -1.25 6.53
CA PHE A 280 -9.88 -0.32 6.00
C PHE A 280 -9.23 0.98 5.49
N ALA A 281 -8.32 1.56 6.28
CA ALA A 281 -7.63 2.79 5.92
C ALA A 281 -6.77 2.61 4.67
N SER A 282 -6.05 1.49 4.55
CA SER A 282 -5.26 1.15 3.37
C SER A 282 -6.14 0.98 2.13
N VAL A 283 -7.22 0.19 2.22
CA VAL A 283 -8.17 0.00 1.11
C VAL A 283 -8.79 1.34 0.71
N ASN A 284 -9.11 2.20 1.67
CA ASN A 284 -9.68 3.52 1.39
C ASN A 284 -8.72 4.40 0.59
N ILE A 285 -7.44 4.50 0.99
CA ILE A 285 -6.46 5.34 0.27
C ILE A 285 -6.23 4.81 -1.15
N TYR A 286 -6.13 3.49 -1.34
CA TYR A 286 -6.00 2.89 -2.66
C TYR A 286 -7.24 3.14 -3.53
N THR A 287 -8.44 2.96 -2.99
CA THR A 287 -9.68 3.23 -3.73
C THR A 287 -9.77 4.69 -4.18
N GLN A 288 -9.37 5.64 -3.32
CA GLN A 288 -9.30 7.06 -3.65
C GLN A 288 -8.24 7.33 -4.73
N SER A 289 -7.07 6.69 -4.65
CA SER A 289 -5.99 6.84 -5.63
C SER A 289 -6.40 6.28 -7.01
N PHE A 290 -7.07 5.13 -7.05
CA PHE A 290 -7.64 4.61 -8.29
C PHE A 290 -8.72 5.53 -8.87
N ALA A 291 -9.58 6.12 -8.03
CA ALA A 291 -10.58 7.08 -8.49
C ALA A 291 -9.94 8.33 -9.11
N ARG A 292 -8.86 8.86 -8.52
CA ARG A 292 -8.09 9.98 -9.07
C ARG A 292 -7.44 9.60 -10.40
N MET A 293 -6.90 8.39 -10.51
CA MET A 293 -6.33 7.90 -11.76
C MET A 293 -7.41 7.77 -12.84
N VAL A 294 -8.56 7.16 -12.56
CA VAL A 294 -9.68 7.06 -13.51
C VAL A 294 -10.13 8.44 -13.97
N TRP A 295 -10.29 9.38 -13.02
CA TRP A 295 -10.62 10.76 -13.33
C TRP A 295 -9.58 11.43 -14.22
N SER A 296 -8.30 11.30 -13.90
CA SER A 296 -7.20 11.85 -14.68
C SER A 296 -7.16 11.29 -16.10
N GLN A 297 -7.33 9.98 -16.27
CA GLN A 297 -7.40 9.35 -17.59
C GLN A 297 -8.64 9.79 -18.40
N ALA A 298 -9.73 10.12 -17.72
CA ALA A 298 -10.96 10.59 -18.36
C ALA A 298 -10.86 12.04 -18.87
N GLN A 299 -9.90 12.85 -18.41
CA GLN A 299 -9.73 14.25 -18.83
C GLN A 299 -9.46 14.42 -20.34
N VAL A 300 -9.05 13.37 -21.03
CA VAL A 300 -8.95 13.34 -22.51
C VAL A 300 -10.31 13.63 -23.18
N ARG A 301 -11.42 13.34 -22.48
CA ARG A 301 -12.80 13.58 -22.92
C ARG A 301 -13.59 14.21 -21.78
N PRO A 302 -13.43 15.53 -21.55
CA PRO A 302 -13.99 16.21 -20.37
C PRO A 302 -15.52 16.21 -20.31
N GLU A 303 -16.21 15.96 -21.43
CA GLU A 303 -17.66 15.80 -21.48
C GLU A 303 -18.18 14.52 -20.82
N ARG A 304 -17.33 13.53 -20.60
CA ARG A 304 -17.72 12.28 -19.95
C ARG A 304 -17.94 12.47 -18.45
N LYS A 305 -18.93 11.76 -17.90
CA LYS A 305 -19.24 11.79 -16.45
C LYS A 305 -18.03 11.47 -15.56
N LEU A 306 -17.14 10.56 -16.00
CA LEU A 306 -15.94 10.18 -15.27
C LEU A 306 -14.91 11.32 -15.13
N ALA A 307 -14.94 12.32 -16.03
CA ALA A 307 -14.07 13.48 -15.99
C ALA A 307 -14.62 14.62 -15.10
N GLN A 308 -15.84 14.49 -14.58
CA GLN A 308 -16.50 15.53 -13.80
C GLN A 308 -16.15 15.40 -12.32
N LEU A 309 -15.97 16.55 -11.65
CA LEU A 309 -15.87 16.65 -10.20
C LEU A 309 -17.23 17.02 -9.60
N SER A 310 -17.49 16.56 -8.39
CA SER A 310 -18.63 17.01 -7.59
C SER A 310 -18.48 18.45 -7.11
N ALA A 311 -19.53 19.02 -6.49
CA ALA A 311 -19.47 20.33 -5.84
C ALA A 311 -18.37 20.41 -4.76
N GLY A 312 -18.03 19.28 -4.12
CA GLY A 312 -16.91 19.15 -3.17
C GLY A 312 -15.54 18.92 -3.82
N GLN A 313 -15.43 19.10 -5.15
CA GLN A 313 -14.20 18.86 -5.92
C GLN A 313 -13.62 17.44 -5.77
N THR A 314 -14.49 16.46 -5.58
CA THR A 314 -14.14 15.03 -5.51
C THR A 314 -14.60 14.30 -6.77
N PRO A 315 -13.86 13.29 -7.29
CA PRO A 315 -14.20 12.55 -8.49
C PRO A 315 -15.20 11.41 -8.20
N VAL A 316 -16.42 11.75 -7.75
CA VAL A 316 -17.44 10.80 -7.27
C VAL A 316 -17.81 9.77 -8.34
N ASN A 317 -17.97 10.17 -9.61
CA ASN A 317 -18.30 9.23 -10.69
C ASN A 317 -17.19 8.21 -10.93
N ALA A 318 -15.93 8.65 -10.87
CA ALA A 318 -14.77 7.76 -10.99
C ALA A 318 -14.65 6.82 -9.78
N LEU A 319 -14.90 7.33 -8.58
CA LEU A 319 -14.96 6.53 -7.35
C LEU A 319 -16.05 5.44 -7.45
N THR A 320 -17.25 5.79 -7.93
CA THR A 320 -18.34 4.83 -8.12
C THR A 320 -17.95 3.75 -9.12
N ALA A 321 -17.24 4.09 -10.20
CA ALA A 321 -16.75 3.11 -11.16
C ALA A 321 -15.70 2.15 -10.54
N VAL A 322 -14.78 2.65 -9.72
CA VAL A 322 -13.77 1.85 -9.02
C VAL A 322 -14.43 0.91 -8.00
N VAL A 323 -15.30 1.44 -7.15
CA VAL A 323 -16.02 0.63 -6.14
C VAL A 323 -16.91 -0.42 -6.80
N GLY A 324 -17.62 -0.05 -7.86
CA GLY A 324 -18.45 -1.00 -8.64
C GLY A 324 -17.60 -2.10 -9.28
N SER A 325 -16.44 -1.76 -9.85
CA SER A 325 -15.50 -2.77 -10.37
C SER A 325 -15.00 -3.70 -9.27
N CYS A 326 -14.58 -3.13 -8.12
CA CYS A 326 -14.11 -3.92 -6.98
C CYS A 326 -15.20 -4.87 -6.46
N LEU A 327 -16.45 -4.43 -6.39
CA LEU A 327 -17.59 -5.25 -6.00
C LEU A 327 -17.77 -6.45 -6.96
N VAL A 328 -17.73 -6.22 -8.27
CA VAL A 328 -17.82 -7.30 -9.27
C VAL A 328 -16.69 -8.32 -9.08
N PHE A 329 -15.46 -7.86 -8.92
CA PHE A 329 -14.32 -8.77 -8.73
C PHE A 329 -14.33 -9.47 -7.37
N ALA A 330 -14.78 -8.83 -6.30
CA ALA A 330 -14.95 -9.49 -5.00
C ALA A 330 -15.98 -10.63 -5.09
N LEU A 331 -17.09 -10.43 -5.79
CA LEU A 331 -18.08 -11.47 -6.06
C LEU A 331 -17.51 -12.60 -6.92
N LEU A 332 -16.78 -12.29 -7.99
CA LEU A 332 -16.13 -13.29 -8.85
C LEU A 332 -15.11 -14.13 -8.09
N ILE A 333 -14.27 -13.50 -7.26
CA ILE A 333 -13.28 -14.19 -6.44
C ILE A 333 -13.94 -15.11 -5.43
N TYR A 334 -15.02 -14.66 -4.80
CA TYR A 334 -15.84 -15.49 -3.89
C TYR A 334 -16.41 -16.72 -4.63
N TRP A 335 -17.00 -16.52 -5.80
CA TRP A 335 -17.58 -17.60 -6.60
C TRP A 335 -16.53 -18.60 -7.11
N LEU A 336 -15.35 -18.11 -7.52
CA LEU A 336 -14.27 -18.93 -8.05
C LEU A 336 -13.37 -19.50 -6.95
N SER A 337 -13.59 -19.12 -5.69
CA SER A 337 -12.78 -19.53 -4.52
C SER A 337 -11.28 -19.32 -4.75
N LEU A 338 -10.91 -18.15 -5.33
CA LEU A 338 -9.50 -17.87 -5.64
C LEU A 338 -8.69 -17.66 -4.35
N PRO A 339 -7.50 -18.28 -4.24
CA PRO A 339 -6.68 -18.19 -3.04
C PRO A 339 -6.07 -16.78 -2.89
N LEU A 340 -6.03 -16.30 -1.64
CA LEU A 340 -5.56 -14.96 -1.29
C LEU A 340 -4.09 -14.72 -1.68
N ASP A 341 -3.23 -15.71 -1.48
CA ASP A 341 -1.80 -15.64 -1.80
C ASP A 341 -1.55 -15.39 -3.30
N LEU A 342 -2.35 -15.99 -4.17
CA LEU A 342 -2.29 -15.78 -5.61
C LEU A 342 -2.59 -14.31 -5.96
N LEU A 343 -3.64 -13.74 -5.35
CA LEU A 343 -4.05 -12.36 -5.59
C LEU A 343 -2.96 -11.37 -5.14
N ILE A 344 -2.37 -11.59 -3.97
CA ILE A 344 -1.28 -10.77 -3.42
C ILE A 344 -0.06 -10.77 -4.34
N VAL A 345 0.37 -11.94 -4.78
CA VAL A 345 1.57 -12.05 -5.61
C VAL A 345 1.39 -11.38 -6.97
N TYR A 346 0.23 -11.50 -7.59
CA TYR A 346 -0.06 -10.81 -8.86
C TYR A 346 -0.11 -9.29 -8.69
N ALA A 347 -0.71 -8.80 -7.60
CA ALA A 347 -0.70 -7.38 -7.29
C ALA A 347 0.73 -6.85 -7.06
N ASN A 348 1.56 -7.59 -6.31
CA ASN A 348 2.96 -7.23 -6.06
C ASN A 348 3.77 -7.08 -7.35
N GLY A 349 3.64 -8.01 -8.29
CA GLY A 349 4.32 -7.92 -9.58
C GLY A 349 3.99 -6.64 -10.33
N ILE A 350 2.71 -6.22 -10.31
CA ILE A 350 2.27 -4.97 -10.94
C ILE A 350 2.90 -3.76 -10.22
N PHE A 351 2.87 -3.72 -8.89
CA PHE A 351 3.43 -2.60 -8.14
C PHE A 351 4.93 -2.43 -8.33
N VAL A 352 5.69 -3.54 -8.30
CA VAL A 352 7.14 -3.48 -8.53
C VAL A 352 7.46 -2.97 -9.95
N LEU A 353 6.66 -3.37 -10.95
CA LEU A 353 6.83 -2.88 -12.31
C LEU A 353 6.52 -1.38 -12.43
N ILE A 354 5.49 -0.89 -11.74
CA ILE A 354 5.20 0.55 -11.66
C ILE A 354 6.35 1.30 -10.98
N TYR A 355 6.89 0.76 -9.88
CA TYR A 355 8.03 1.35 -9.19
C TYR A 355 9.25 1.43 -10.11
N LEU A 356 9.54 0.35 -10.86
CA LEU A 356 10.62 0.35 -11.85
C LEU A 356 10.43 1.47 -12.89
N LEU A 357 9.23 1.60 -13.45
CA LEU A 357 8.93 2.66 -14.42
C LEU A 357 9.12 4.06 -13.81
N CYS A 358 8.71 4.28 -12.55
CA CYS A 358 8.94 5.54 -11.85
C CYS A 358 10.42 5.80 -11.57
N MET A 359 11.19 4.77 -11.20
CA MET A 359 12.63 4.91 -11.00
C MET A 359 13.34 5.25 -12.31
N LEU A 360 12.99 4.62 -13.42
CA LEU A 360 13.50 4.96 -14.74
C LEU A 360 13.12 6.40 -15.14
N ALA A 361 11.91 6.85 -14.81
CA ALA A 361 11.50 8.25 -14.99
C ALA A 361 12.36 9.19 -14.12
N GLY A 362 12.63 8.84 -12.87
CA GLY A 362 13.48 9.60 -11.97
C GLY A 362 14.92 9.74 -12.48
N ILE A 363 15.49 8.69 -13.09
CA ILE A 363 16.82 8.76 -13.72
C ILE A 363 16.86 9.83 -14.81
N ARG A 364 15.75 10.01 -15.55
CA ARG A 364 15.67 10.95 -16.68
C ARG A 364 15.31 12.37 -16.24
N LEU A 365 14.45 12.52 -15.24
CA LEU A 365 13.89 13.81 -14.85
C LEU A 365 14.64 14.48 -13.70
N LEU A 366 15.22 13.70 -12.78
CA LEU A 366 15.86 14.21 -11.59
C LEU A 366 17.36 14.44 -11.81
N SER A 367 17.97 15.22 -10.92
CA SER A 367 19.40 15.52 -10.92
C SER A 367 20.05 15.23 -9.56
N GLY A 368 21.36 15.27 -9.49
CA GLY A 368 22.12 15.11 -8.26
C GLY A 368 21.80 13.82 -7.49
N ARG A 369 21.65 13.93 -6.17
CA ARG A 369 21.42 12.78 -5.28
C ARG A 369 20.13 12.01 -5.59
N SER A 370 19.05 12.70 -5.93
CA SER A 370 17.76 12.05 -6.25
C SER A 370 17.85 11.17 -7.50
N ARG A 371 18.65 11.57 -8.50
CA ARG A 371 18.94 10.72 -9.68
C ARG A 371 19.69 9.46 -9.29
N VAL A 372 20.70 9.57 -8.44
CA VAL A 372 21.44 8.39 -7.93
C VAL A 372 20.51 7.44 -7.18
N MET A 373 19.63 7.98 -6.32
CA MET A 373 18.62 7.18 -5.62
C MET A 373 17.69 6.46 -6.60
N SER A 374 17.32 7.11 -7.72
CA SER A 374 16.51 6.47 -8.77
C SER A 374 17.24 5.32 -9.47
N VAL A 375 18.56 5.45 -9.69
CA VAL A 375 19.37 4.34 -10.25
C VAL A 375 19.40 3.15 -9.29
N ILE A 376 19.69 3.40 -8.01
CA ILE A 376 19.70 2.35 -6.97
C ILE A 376 18.31 1.70 -6.89
N GLY A 377 17.24 2.50 -6.82
CA GLY A 377 15.87 2.02 -6.81
C GLY A 377 15.50 1.17 -8.02
N SER A 378 15.99 1.51 -9.23
CA SER A 378 15.78 0.69 -10.43
C SER A 378 16.40 -0.69 -10.30
N ILE A 379 17.64 -0.76 -9.81
CA ILE A 379 18.34 -2.04 -9.58
C ILE A 379 17.55 -2.89 -8.59
N LEU A 380 17.10 -2.28 -7.49
CA LEU A 380 16.30 -2.96 -6.46
C LEU A 380 14.98 -3.49 -7.02
N CYS A 381 14.26 -2.72 -7.84
CA CYS A 381 13.04 -3.18 -8.49
C CYS A 381 13.30 -4.37 -9.43
N CYS A 382 14.43 -4.35 -10.18
CA CYS A 382 14.82 -5.48 -11.02
C CYS A 382 15.10 -6.74 -10.17
N VAL A 383 15.83 -6.59 -9.07
CA VAL A 383 16.10 -7.71 -8.14
C VAL A 383 14.78 -8.28 -7.59
N LEU A 384 13.86 -7.41 -7.16
CA LEU A 384 12.55 -7.84 -6.67
C LEU A 384 11.72 -8.58 -7.72
N LEU A 385 11.71 -8.14 -8.99
CA LEU A 385 11.03 -8.84 -10.07
C LEU A 385 11.61 -10.25 -10.29
N VAL A 386 12.93 -10.39 -10.18
CA VAL A 386 13.59 -11.70 -10.26
C VAL A 386 13.23 -12.57 -9.05
N MET A 387 13.15 -12.00 -7.85
CA MET A 387 12.78 -12.73 -6.63
C MET A 387 11.31 -13.21 -6.65
N ILE A 388 10.38 -12.45 -7.23
CA ILE A 388 8.98 -12.87 -7.44
C ILE A 388 8.92 -14.08 -8.41
N GLY A 389 9.94 -14.26 -9.24
CA GLY A 389 10.09 -15.40 -10.13
C GLY A 389 9.07 -15.38 -11.28
N TRP A 390 8.65 -16.57 -11.73
CA TRP A 390 7.75 -16.72 -12.89
C TRP A 390 6.39 -16.01 -12.71
N LYS A 391 5.95 -15.77 -11.47
CA LYS A 391 4.69 -15.05 -11.18
C LYS A 391 4.75 -13.56 -11.62
N SER A 392 5.95 -12.98 -11.78
CA SER A 392 6.14 -11.62 -12.34
C SER A 392 5.74 -11.53 -13.81
N LEU A 393 5.69 -12.67 -14.54
CA LEU A 393 5.23 -12.71 -15.92
C LEU A 393 3.80 -12.18 -16.08
N TYR A 394 2.95 -12.33 -15.06
CA TYR A 394 1.61 -11.74 -15.10
C TYR A 394 1.65 -10.21 -15.29
N ALA A 395 2.48 -9.53 -14.52
CA ALA A 395 2.63 -8.08 -14.62
C ALA A 395 3.23 -7.65 -15.97
N LEU A 396 4.23 -8.40 -16.47
CA LEU A 396 4.83 -8.15 -17.77
C LEU A 396 3.83 -8.39 -18.91
N LEU A 397 3.08 -9.48 -18.86
CA LEU A 397 2.03 -9.77 -19.86
C LEU A 397 0.97 -8.67 -19.86
N MET A 398 0.52 -8.23 -18.67
CA MET A 398 -0.44 -7.14 -18.54
C MET A 398 0.12 -5.84 -19.13
N PHE A 399 1.39 -5.51 -18.86
CA PHE A 399 2.06 -4.35 -19.42
C PHE A 399 2.10 -4.41 -20.96
N PHE A 400 2.54 -5.53 -21.55
CA PHE A 400 2.62 -5.69 -22.99
C PHE A 400 1.24 -5.68 -23.66
N LEU A 401 0.23 -6.29 -23.03
CA LEU A 401 -1.15 -6.25 -23.50
C LEU A 401 -1.66 -4.81 -23.58
N LEU A 402 -1.49 -4.06 -22.50
CA LEU A 402 -1.88 -2.65 -22.42
C LEU A 402 -1.09 -1.80 -23.43
N TRP A 403 0.20 -2.06 -23.58
CA TRP A 403 1.03 -1.41 -24.58
C TRP A 403 0.51 -1.64 -26.00
N MET A 404 0.15 -2.88 -26.37
CA MET A 404 -0.40 -3.21 -27.69
C MET A 404 -1.78 -2.57 -27.90
N LEU A 405 -2.66 -2.65 -26.92
CA LEU A 405 -4.02 -2.08 -27.01
C LEU A 405 -3.98 -0.56 -27.19
N LEU A 406 -3.22 0.14 -26.36
CA LEU A 406 -3.10 1.58 -26.40
C LEU A 406 -2.27 2.09 -27.60
N SER A 407 -1.41 1.25 -28.18
CA SER A 407 -0.68 1.58 -29.42
C SER A 407 -1.57 1.63 -30.62
N ARG A 408 -2.69 0.90 -30.62
CA ARG A 408 -3.67 0.89 -31.72
C ARG A 408 -4.68 2.03 -31.60
N MET A 409 -4.82 2.62 -30.41
CA MET A 409 -5.66 3.79 -30.20
C MET A 409 -4.91 5.03 -30.67
N ARG A 410 -5.46 5.78 -31.65
CA ARG A 410 -4.88 7.07 -32.08
C ARG A 410 -4.78 8.00 -30.84
N PRO A 411 -3.62 8.67 -30.63
CA PRO A 411 -3.53 9.68 -29.59
C PRO A 411 -4.58 10.75 -29.89
N ALA A 412 -5.53 10.95 -28.96
CA ALA A 412 -6.36 12.14 -28.98
C ALA A 412 -5.41 13.34 -28.84
N ALA A 413 -5.45 14.26 -29.80
CA ALA A 413 -4.65 15.46 -29.77
C ALA A 413 -4.94 16.19 -28.44
N ILE A 414 -3.93 16.29 -27.59
CA ILE A 414 -3.97 17.15 -26.41
C ILE A 414 -3.93 18.56 -26.98
N SER A 415 -5.08 19.24 -26.99
CA SER A 415 -5.13 20.67 -27.24
C SER A 415 -4.33 21.34 -26.12
N SER A 416 -3.21 21.94 -26.50
CA SER A 416 -2.35 22.82 -25.72
C SER A 416 -3.10 23.89 -24.97
#